data_323aeca2ae37334e4e2a054ba8c7a999
#
_entry.id   323aeca2ae37334e4e2a054ba8c7a999
#
_cell.length_a   1.000
_cell.length_b   1.000
_cell.length_c   1.000
_cell.angle_alpha   90.00
_cell.angle_beta   90.00
_cell.angle_gamma   90.00
#
_symmetry.space_group_name_H-M   'P 1'
#
loop_
_entity.id
_entity.type
_entity.pdbx_description
1 polymer ?
#
loop_
_entity_poly.entity_id
_entity_poly.type
_entity_poly.pdbx_seq_one_letter_code
_entity_poly.pdbx_strand_id
1 'polypeptide(L)'
;MLHGVTLFLPSIVAGMGEWTNAQAQLLTTPPYVLAFIATIAVGRSSDHFFERGFHMVGCDIISILGFLLLVLVPREKVAVHYFAACLVVVGVYANVPAKVAWFTNNFGGLTRRAIASATIVSVGLVGGIFGGQIYYDGPEYKNGNTIACACAAAQLTAVLILRFKLGRENKRRAQLSEHEKELELLRYGGLQLIGDRHPDYRYVL
;
A
#
# COMPACT_ATOMS: atom_id res chain seq x y z
N MET A 1 0.35 8.88 3.15
CA MET A 1 1.73 8.53 2.80
C MET A 1 2.05 8.79 1.33
N LEU A 2 1.40 8.14 0.33
CA LEU A 2 1.66 8.35 -1.11
C LEU A 2 1.68 9.84 -1.50
N HIS A 3 0.62 10.59 -1.20
CA HIS A 3 0.52 12.02 -1.56
C HIS A 3 1.62 12.88 -0.94
N GLY A 4 2.00 12.62 0.33
CA GLY A 4 3.10 13.34 0.97
C GLY A 4 4.42 13.09 0.23
N VAL A 5 4.77 11.84 -0.04
CA VAL A 5 5.99 11.49 -0.79
C VAL A 5 5.99 12.14 -2.17
N THR A 6 4.86 12.07 -2.90
CA THR A 6 4.76 12.65 -4.24
C THR A 6 5.00 14.16 -4.25
N LEU A 7 4.41 14.89 -3.30
CA LEU A 7 4.49 16.35 -3.24
C LEU A 7 5.87 16.82 -2.75
N PHE A 8 6.48 16.12 -1.80
CA PHE A 8 7.70 16.57 -1.14
C PHE A 8 8.99 15.93 -1.66
N LEU A 9 8.91 14.91 -2.54
CA LEU A 9 10.11 14.29 -3.11
C LEU A 9 11.06 15.30 -3.77
N PRO A 10 10.60 16.26 -4.62
CA PRO A 10 11.49 17.26 -5.18
C PRO A 10 12.16 18.14 -4.12
N SER A 11 11.42 18.51 -3.08
CA SER A 11 11.95 19.31 -1.96
C SER A 11 12.93 18.53 -1.11
N ILE A 12 12.67 17.24 -0.86
CA ILE A 12 13.58 16.33 -0.15
C ILE A 12 14.88 16.19 -0.94
N VAL A 13 14.81 15.97 -2.26
CA VAL A 13 15.98 15.87 -3.14
C VAL A 13 16.72 17.21 -3.22
N ALA A 14 16.01 18.32 -3.33
CA ALA A 14 16.62 19.66 -3.34
C ALA A 14 17.41 19.94 -2.04
N GLY A 15 16.90 19.46 -0.89
CA GLY A 15 17.56 19.60 0.39
C GLY A 15 18.79 18.70 0.60
N MET A 16 19.08 17.76 -0.30
CA MET A 16 20.24 16.85 -0.19
C MET A 16 21.56 17.47 -0.68
N GLY A 17 21.52 18.55 -1.47
CA GLY A 17 22.72 19.16 -2.04
C GLY A 17 22.44 20.55 -2.63
N GLU A 18 23.47 21.20 -3.17
CA GLU A 18 23.37 22.50 -3.84
C GLU A 18 22.89 22.32 -5.30
N TRP A 19 21.62 21.98 -5.47
CA TRP A 19 21.01 21.76 -6.78
C TRP A 19 20.18 22.98 -7.20
N THR A 20 20.19 23.30 -8.47
CA THR A 20 19.16 24.21 -9.01
C THR A 20 17.80 23.52 -8.99
N ASN A 21 16.70 24.29 -8.97
CA ASN A 21 15.34 23.72 -8.97
C ASN A 21 15.11 22.75 -10.14
N ALA A 22 15.68 23.05 -11.32
CA ALA A 22 15.60 22.18 -12.49
C ALA A 22 16.36 20.86 -12.29
N GLN A 23 17.55 20.91 -11.70
CA GLN A 23 18.34 19.71 -11.39
C GLN A 23 17.66 18.85 -10.34
N ALA A 24 17.11 19.45 -9.28
CA ALA A 24 16.36 18.71 -8.26
C ALA A 24 15.16 17.98 -8.84
N GLN A 25 14.42 18.62 -9.75
CA GLN A 25 13.31 17.98 -10.46
C GLN A 25 13.77 16.84 -11.38
N LEU A 26 14.86 17.03 -12.13
CA LEU A 26 15.42 15.96 -12.96
C LEU A 26 15.87 14.76 -12.11
N LEU A 27 16.45 14.98 -10.95
CA LEU A 27 16.86 13.95 -10.02
C LEU A 27 15.68 13.17 -9.41
N THR A 28 14.45 13.66 -9.52
CA THR A 28 13.27 12.85 -9.14
C THR A 28 12.86 11.83 -10.21
N THR A 29 13.32 11.97 -11.44
CA THR A 29 12.98 11.07 -12.56
C THR A 29 13.43 9.62 -12.32
N PRO A 30 14.71 9.32 -11.96
CA PRO A 30 15.15 7.95 -11.75
C PRO A 30 14.34 7.18 -10.69
N PRO A 31 14.02 7.74 -9.49
CA PRO A 31 13.13 7.08 -8.53
C PRO A 31 11.78 6.68 -9.12
N TYR A 32 11.15 7.54 -9.94
CA TYR A 32 9.87 7.22 -10.56
C TYR A 32 9.98 6.17 -11.66
N VAL A 33 11.06 6.15 -12.43
CA VAL A 33 11.32 5.09 -13.43
C VAL A 33 11.49 3.74 -12.73
N LEU A 34 12.25 3.69 -11.64
CA LEU A 34 12.40 2.48 -10.83
C LEU A 34 11.06 2.03 -10.24
N ALA A 35 10.26 2.96 -9.74
CA ALA A 35 8.92 2.67 -9.22
C ALA A 35 7.98 2.13 -10.30
N PHE A 36 8.04 2.66 -11.52
CA PHE A 36 7.28 2.14 -12.66
C PHE A 36 7.63 0.69 -12.97
N ILE A 37 8.91 0.38 -13.08
CA ILE A 37 9.39 -1.00 -13.34
C ILE A 37 8.95 -1.93 -12.20
N ALA A 38 9.15 -1.51 -10.94
CA ALA A 38 8.75 -2.28 -9.77
C ALA A 38 7.24 -2.51 -9.71
N THR A 39 6.43 -1.51 -10.08
CA THR A 39 4.97 -1.62 -10.13
C THR A 39 4.52 -2.71 -11.09
N ILE A 40 5.10 -2.77 -12.29
CA ILE A 40 4.81 -3.82 -13.28
C ILE A 40 5.26 -5.19 -12.77
N ALA A 41 6.47 -5.26 -12.20
CA ALA A 41 7.03 -6.51 -11.68
C ALA A 41 6.20 -7.08 -10.54
N VAL A 42 5.86 -6.24 -9.55
CA VAL A 42 5.01 -6.63 -8.40
C VAL A 42 3.61 -7.00 -8.86
N GLY A 43 3.00 -6.24 -9.77
CA GLY A 43 1.68 -6.55 -10.31
C GLY A 43 1.65 -7.92 -10.98
N ARG A 44 2.57 -8.18 -11.91
CA ARG A 44 2.69 -9.47 -12.60
C ARG A 44 2.98 -10.63 -11.65
N SER A 45 3.90 -10.44 -10.73
CA SER A 45 4.24 -11.46 -9.73
C SER A 45 3.03 -11.78 -8.85
N SER A 46 2.35 -10.75 -8.35
CA SER A 46 1.16 -10.89 -7.50
C SER A 46 0.01 -11.59 -8.24
N ASP A 47 -0.17 -11.32 -9.54
CA ASP A 47 -1.17 -12.00 -10.37
C ASP A 47 -0.80 -13.46 -10.63
N HIS A 48 0.48 -13.74 -10.88
CA HIS A 48 0.96 -15.10 -11.16
C HIS A 48 0.81 -16.03 -9.95
N PHE A 49 1.14 -15.54 -8.76
CA PHE A 49 1.04 -16.33 -7.53
C PHE A 49 -0.35 -16.29 -6.87
N PHE A 50 -1.29 -15.49 -7.39
CA PHE A 50 -2.60 -15.24 -6.77
C PHE A 50 -2.50 -14.81 -5.29
N GLU A 51 -1.39 -14.18 -4.93
CA GLU A 51 -1.03 -13.79 -3.57
C GLU A 51 -0.74 -12.28 -3.55
N ARG A 52 -1.58 -11.51 -2.89
CA ARG A 52 -1.44 -10.05 -2.85
C ARG A 52 -0.86 -9.54 -1.53
N GLY A 53 -1.23 -10.20 -0.44
CA GLY A 53 -0.84 -9.77 0.90
C GLY A 53 0.67 -9.75 1.11
N PHE A 54 1.38 -10.81 0.73
CA PHE A 54 2.83 -10.85 0.88
C PHE A 54 3.58 -9.89 -0.04
N HIS A 55 3.07 -9.64 -1.25
CA HIS A 55 3.65 -8.63 -2.14
C HIS A 55 3.51 -7.22 -1.53
N MET A 56 2.35 -6.91 -0.92
CA MET A 56 2.15 -5.67 -0.19
C MET A 56 3.10 -5.54 1.00
N VAL A 57 3.26 -6.62 1.78
CA VAL A 57 4.22 -6.67 2.90
C VAL A 57 5.64 -6.40 2.42
N GLY A 58 6.07 -7.01 1.31
CA GLY A 58 7.38 -6.76 0.71
C GLY A 58 7.58 -5.29 0.33
N CYS A 59 6.59 -4.69 -0.33
CA CYS A 59 6.62 -3.27 -0.68
C CYS A 59 6.64 -2.36 0.56
N ASP A 60 5.87 -2.69 1.59
CA ASP A 60 5.86 -1.93 2.85
C ASP A 60 7.22 -2.02 3.58
N ILE A 61 7.87 -3.18 3.60
CA ILE A 61 9.22 -3.35 4.17
C ILE A 61 10.22 -2.48 3.43
N ILE A 62 10.20 -2.48 2.09
CA ILE A 62 11.10 -1.65 1.27
C ILE A 62 10.91 -0.17 1.60
N SER A 63 9.66 0.31 1.69
CA SER A 63 9.38 1.71 2.02
C SER A 63 9.79 2.08 3.44
N ILE A 64 9.57 1.19 4.42
CA ILE A 64 10.00 1.39 5.82
C ILE A 64 11.53 1.50 5.90
N LEU A 65 12.26 0.61 5.23
CA LEU A 65 13.73 0.68 5.17
C LEU A 65 14.20 2.01 4.58
N GLY A 66 13.56 2.47 3.50
CA GLY A 66 13.84 3.78 2.91
C GLY A 66 13.61 4.93 3.89
N PHE A 67 12.46 4.96 4.58
CA PHE A 67 12.17 5.99 5.59
C PHE A 67 13.14 5.94 6.77
N LEU A 68 13.50 4.76 7.25
CA LEU A 68 14.47 4.60 8.33
C LEU A 68 15.84 5.16 7.92
N LEU A 69 16.30 4.90 6.70
CA LEU A 69 17.54 5.47 6.20
C LEU A 69 17.47 6.99 6.11
N LEU A 70 16.34 7.58 5.66
CA LEU A 70 16.14 9.03 5.62
C LEU A 70 16.18 9.69 7.01
N VAL A 71 15.74 8.97 8.04
CA VAL A 71 15.67 9.50 9.42
C VAL A 71 16.97 9.30 10.18
N LEU A 72 17.64 8.15 10.01
CA LEU A 72 18.76 7.73 10.86
C LEU A 72 20.13 8.11 10.29
N VAL A 73 20.27 8.21 8.97
CA VAL A 73 21.56 8.49 8.34
C VAL A 73 21.85 9.99 8.38
N PRO A 74 23.10 10.42 8.71
CA PRO A 74 23.50 11.82 8.63
C PRO A 74 23.42 12.39 7.21
N ARG A 75 23.05 13.66 7.09
CA ARG A 75 22.79 14.34 5.81
C ARG A 75 23.99 14.42 4.87
N GLU A 76 25.19 14.42 5.43
CA GLU A 76 26.43 14.49 4.63
C GLU A 76 26.55 13.32 3.64
N LYS A 77 25.83 12.22 3.89
CA LYS A 77 25.81 11.04 3.00
C LYS A 77 24.73 11.16 1.94
N VAL A 78 24.85 12.13 1.04
CA VAL A 78 23.88 12.43 -0.04
C VAL A 78 23.49 11.19 -0.85
N ALA A 79 24.46 10.35 -1.25
CA ALA A 79 24.20 9.15 -2.02
C ALA A 79 23.29 8.15 -1.29
N VAL A 80 23.44 8.02 0.03
CA VAL A 80 22.60 7.13 0.85
C VAL A 80 21.17 7.69 0.97
N HIS A 81 21.04 9.00 1.15
CA HIS A 81 19.74 9.67 1.18
C HIS A 81 18.99 9.55 -0.15
N TYR A 82 19.70 9.70 -1.25
CA TYR A 82 19.11 9.53 -2.57
C TYR A 82 18.67 8.07 -2.83
N PHE A 83 19.50 7.10 -2.45
CA PHE A 83 19.12 5.69 -2.49
C PHE A 83 17.91 5.39 -1.60
N ALA A 84 17.85 5.96 -0.40
CA ALA A 84 16.72 5.84 0.51
C ALA A 84 15.43 6.42 -0.10
N ALA A 85 15.52 7.58 -0.76
CA ALA A 85 14.40 8.18 -1.49
C ALA A 85 13.90 7.25 -2.62
N CYS A 86 14.81 6.60 -3.36
CA CYS A 86 14.45 5.59 -4.36
C CYS A 86 13.68 4.42 -3.74
N LEU A 87 14.15 3.87 -2.60
CA LEU A 87 13.46 2.79 -1.89
C LEU A 87 12.05 3.19 -1.44
N VAL A 88 11.90 4.40 -0.88
CA VAL A 88 10.59 4.93 -0.46
C VAL A 88 9.64 4.99 -1.65
N VAL A 89 10.07 5.60 -2.75
CA VAL A 89 9.24 5.78 -3.95
C VAL A 89 8.84 4.41 -4.53
N VAL A 90 9.80 3.51 -4.70
CA VAL A 90 9.56 2.14 -5.21
C VAL A 90 8.55 1.40 -4.32
N GLY A 91 8.76 1.36 -3.00
CA GLY A 91 7.89 0.63 -2.09
C GLY A 91 6.47 1.21 -2.05
N VAL A 92 6.35 2.53 -1.99
CA VAL A 92 5.05 3.21 -1.90
C VAL A 92 4.24 3.05 -3.20
N TYR A 93 4.85 3.26 -4.36
CA TYR A 93 4.14 3.21 -5.65
C TYR A 93 3.83 1.79 -6.11
N ALA A 94 4.77 0.84 -5.97
CA ALA A 94 4.55 -0.55 -6.34
C ALA A 94 3.42 -1.21 -5.51
N ASN A 95 3.15 -0.70 -4.31
CA ASN A 95 2.09 -1.20 -3.44
C ASN A 95 0.68 -0.77 -3.88
N VAL A 96 0.53 0.32 -4.63
CA VAL A 96 -0.78 0.89 -4.99
C VAL A 96 -1.67 -0.08 -5.78
N PRO A 97 -1.23 -0.64 -6.92
CA PRO A 97 -2.07 -1.56 -7.69
C PRO A 97 -2.40 -2.85 -6.93
N ALA A 98 -1.46 -3.37 -6.13
CA ALA A 98 -1.69 -4.55 -5.31
C ALA A 98 -2.82 -4.30 -4.29
N LYS A 99 -2.84 -3.14 -3.62
CA LYS A 99 -3.92 -2.73 -2.70
C LYS A 99 -5.26 -2.66 -3.41
N VAL A 100 -5.31 -1.94 -4.54
CA VAL A 100 -6.55 -1.75 -5.30
C VAL A 100 -7.09 -3.10 -5.74
N ALA A 101 -6.26 -3.96 -6.29
CA ALA A 101 -6.65 -5.29 -6.71
C ALA A 101 -7.10 -6.15 -5.50
N TRP A 102 -6.41 -6.05 -4.35
CA TRP A 102 -6.74 -6.84 -3.18
C TRP A 102 -8.12 -6.51 -2.61
N PHE A 103 -8.44 -5.22 -2.41
CA PHE A 103 -9.77 -4.89 -1.90
C PHE A 103 -10.86 -5.13 -2.95
N THR A 104 -10.63 -4.83 -4.24
CA THR A 104 -11.65 -5.07 -5.27
C THR A 104 -11.96 -6.55 -5.47
N ASN A 105 -10.97 -7.42 -5.34
CA ASN A 105 -11.16 -8.86 -5.48
C ASN A 105 -11.85 -9.49 -4.25
N ASN A 106 -11.77 -8.86 -3.08
CA ASN A 106 -12.34 -9.40 -1.84
C ASN A 106 -13.75 -8.89 -1.52
N PHE A 107 -14.32 -8.01 -2.35
CA PHE A 107 -15.72 -7.63 -2.26
C PHE A 107 -16.56 -8.38 -3.30
N GLY A 108 -17.46 -9.25 -2.84
CA GLY A 108 -18.41 -9.94 -3.68
C GLY A 108 -19.61 -9.06 -4.06
N GLY A 109 -20.03 -9.14 -5.33
CA GLY A 109 -21.14 -8.37 -5.90
C GLY A 109 -20.74 -6.99 -6.42
N LEU A 110 -21.32 -6.57 -7.54
CA LEU A 110 -20.96 -5.33 -8.25
C LEU A 110 -21.22 -4.08 -7.41
N THR A 111 -22.39 -3.98 -6.80
CA THR A 111 -22.78 -2.80 -6.00
C THR A 111 -21.91 -2.64 -4.75
N ARG A 112 -21.65 -3.73 -4.02
CA ARG A 112 -20.77 -3.70 -2.85
C ARG A 112 -19.35 -3.32 -3.22
N ARG A 113 -18.81 -3.89 -4.29
CA ARG A 113 -17.48 -3.55 -4.81
C ARG A 113 -17.38 -2.07 -5.18
N ALA A 114 -18.38 -1.54 -5.89
CA ALA A 114 -18.41 -0.13 -6.28
C ALA A 114 -18.44 0.80 -5.07
N ILE A 115 -19.36 0.57 -4.11
CA ILE A 115 -19.48 1.39 -2.90
C ILE A 115 -18.22 1.30 -2.05
N ALA A 116 -17.71 0.10 -1.81
CA ALA A 116 -16.49 -0.10 -1.01
C ALA A 116 -15.28 0.58 -1.66
N SER A 117 -15.11 0.43 -2.98
CA SER A 117 -14.02 1.08 -3.72
C SER A 117 -14.13 2.60 -3.64
N ALA A 118 -15.31 3.17 -3.87
CA ALA A 118 -15.54 4.60 -3.76
C ALA A 118 -15.21 5.12 -2.35
N THR A 119 -15.70 4.43 -1.31
CA THR A 119 -15.44 4.81 0.09
C THR A 119 -13.96 4.74 0.45
N ILE A 120 -13.27 3.65 0.09
CA ILE A 120 -11.83 3.48 0.37
C ILE A 120 -11.02 4.57 -0.33
N VAL A 121 -11.31 4.85 -1.61
CA VAL A 121 -10.61 5.89 -2.37
C VAL A 121 -10.89 7.27 -1.78
N SER A 122 -12.15 7.59 -1.44
CA SER A 122 -12.52 8.88 -0.85
C SER A 122 -11.83 9.13 0.49
N VAL A 123 -11.85 8.14 1.38
CA VAL A 123 -11.13 8.22 2.68
C VAL A 123 -9.62 8.34 2.45
N GLY A 124 -9.07 7.62 1.47
CA GLY A 124 -7.67 7.72 1.08
C GLY A 124 -7.27 9.12 0.60
N LEU A 125 -8.12 9.79 -0.17
CA LEU A 125 -7.91 11.17 -0.64
C LEU A 125 -7.94 12.18 0.51
N VAL A 126 -8.88 12.04 1.45
CA VAL A 126 -8.90 12.86 2.69
C VAL A 126 -7.61 12.68 3.47
N GLY A 127 -7.11 11.45 3.60
CA GLY A 127 -5.79 11.18 4.18
C GLY A 127 -4.62 11.84 3.44
N GLY A 128 -4.80 12.12 2.14
CA GLY A 128 -3.83 12.86 1.33
C GLY A 128 -3.65 14.31 1.77
N ILE A 129 -4.72 14.98 2.23
CA ILE A 129 -4.68 16.35 2.76
C ILE A 129 -3.78 16.41 3.98
N PHE A 130 -3.98 15.49 4.93
CA PHE A 130 -3.11 15.39 6.11
C PHE A 130 -1.68 14.99 5.74
N GLY A 131 -1.51 14.15 4.72
CA GLY A 131 -0.20 13.73 4.22
C GLY A 131 0.67 14.87 3.70
N GLY A 132 0.06 15.95 3.20
CA GLY A 132 0.78 17.19 2.86
C GLY A 132 1.21 18.00 4.07
N GLN A 133 0.44 17.97 5.16
CA GLN A 133 0.70 18.78 6.35
C GLN A 133 1.78 18.22 7.28
N ILE A 134 2.12 16.94 7.18
CA ILE A 134 3.15 16.33 8.03
C ILE A 134 4.59 16.75 7.68
N TYR A 135 4.80 17.31 6.48
CA TYR A 135 6.11 17.76 5.99
C TYR A 135 6.31 19.27 6.21
N TYR A 136 6.22 19.72 7.46
CA TYR A 136 6.33 21.14 7.83
C TYR A 136 7.74 21.56 8.28
N ASP A 137 8.63 20.61 8.58
CA ASP A 137 9.95 20.82 9.18
C ASP A 137 11.09 20.81 8.13
N GLY A 138 10.87 21.49 7.01
CA GLY A 138 11.92 21.66 5.99
C GLY A 138 13.15 22.40 6.51
N PRO A 139 14.31 22.16 5.91
CA PRO A 139 14.61 21.29 4.77
C PRO A 139 14.90 19.83 5.12
N GLU A 140 14.87 19.45 6.39
CA GLU A 140 15.21 18.08 6.82
C GLU A 140 14.06 17.09 6.69
N TYR A 141 12.83 17.56 6.86
CA TYR A 141 11.60 16.74 6.83
C TYR A 141 11.68 15.48 7.70
N LYS A 142 12.46 15.55 8.79
CA LYS A 142 12.73 14.41 9.66
C LYS A 142 11.48 13.92 10.36
N ASN A 143 10.66 14.86 10.88
CA ASN A 143 9.38 14.54 11.50
C ASN A 143 8.40 13.96 10.47
N GLY A 144 8.32 14.54 9.27
CA GLY A 144 7.48 14.05 8.18
C GLY A 144 7.83 12.60 7.80
N ASN A 145 9.11 12.31 7.61
CA ASN A 145 9.60 10.97 7.30
C ASN A 145 9.37 9.97 8.45
N THR A 146 9.51 10.42 9.73
CA THR A 146 9.23 9.59 10.89
C THR A 146 7.74 9.22 10.98
N ILE A 147 6.83 10.18 10.77
CA ILE A 147 5.39 9.95 10.76
C ILE A 147 5.01 9.03 9.58
N ALA A 148 5.60 9.26 8.40
CA ALA A 148 5.38 8.40 7.24
C ALA A 148 5.86 6.96 7.47
N CYS A 149 7.00 6.78 8.14
CA CYS A 149 7.50 5.46 8.56
C CYS A 149 6.53 4.77 9.52
N ALA A 150 6.02 5.47 10.53
CA ALA A 150 5.04 4.95 11.46
C ALA A 150 3.74 4.55 10.75
N CYS A 151 3.27 5.35 9.80
CA CYS A 151 2.11 5.02 8.96
C CYS A 151 2.35 3.78 8.10
N ALA A 152 3.56 3.61 7.54
CA ALA A 152 3.91 2.42 6.77
C ALA A 152 3.93 1.16 7.66
N ALA A 153 4.49 1.26 8.87
CA ALA A 153 4.49 0.16 9.84
C ALA A 153 3.05 -0.21 10.29
N ALA A 154 2.20 0.78 10.52
CA ALA A 154 0.79 0.55 10.83
C ALA A 154 0.05 -0.14 9.67
N GLN A 155 0.32 0.28 8.42
CA GLN A 155 -0.23 -0.36 7.23
C GLN A 155 0.23 -1.82 7.11
N LEU A 156 1.53 -2.09 7.23
CA LEU A 156 2.08 -3.45 7.22
C LEU A 156 1.40 -4.34 8.26
N THR A 157 1.23 -3.84 9.48
CA THR A 157 0.55 -4.56 10.55
C THR A 157 -0.91 -4.86 10.18
N ALA A 158 -1.63 -3.87 9.64
CA ALA A 158 -3.02 -4.04 9.21
C ALA A 158 -3.15 -5.07 8.07
N VAL A 159 -2.24 -5.04 7.10
CA VAL A 159 -2.19 -6.03 5.99
C VAL A 159 -1.99 -7.44 6.53
N LEU A 160 -1.02 -7.64 7.44
CA LEU A 160 -0.76 -8.94 8.05
C LEU A 160 -1.97 -9.46 8.84
N ILE A 161 -2.60 -8.62 9.66
CA ILE A 161 -3.81 -8.98 10.42
C ILE A 161 -4.95 -9.37 9.48
N LEU A 162 -5.20 -8.56 8.45
CA LEU A 162 -6.28 -8.83 7.52
C LEU A 162 -6.03 -10.12 6.73
N ARG A 163 -4.82 -10.30 6.21
CA ARG A 163 -4.42 -11.52 5.51
C ARG A 163 -4.59 -12.77 6.38
N PHE A 164 -4.18 -12.69 7.65
CA PHE A 164 -4.35 -13.81 8.59
C PHE A 164 -5.82 -14.12 8.84
N LYS A 165 -6.67 -13.08 9.03
CA LYS A 165 -8.12 -13.25 9.20
C LYS A 165 -8.77 -13.88 7.96
N LEU A 166 -8.46 -13.38 6.76
CA LEU A 166 -8.98 -13.93 5.51
C LEU A 166 -8.53 -15.38 5.28
N GLY A 167 -7.27 -15.67 5.56
CA GLY A 167 -6.74 -17.03 5.46
C GLY A 167 -7.41 -17.99 6.45
N ARG A 168 -7.67 -17.54 7.69
CA ARG A 168 -8.39 -18.33 8.68
C ARG A 168 -9.85 -18.57 8.24
N GLU A 169 -10.50 -17.57 7.69
CA GLU A 169 -11.86 -17.69 7.17
C GLU A 169 -11.92 -18.65 5.97
N ASN A 170 -10.96 -18.57 5.05
CA ASN A 170 -10.87 -19.51 3.93
C ASN A 170 -10.73 -20.97 4.42
N LYS A 171 -9.90 -21.19 5.46
CA LYS A 171 -9.75 -22.52 6.07
C LYS A 171 -11.05 -22.99 6.72
N ARG A 172 -11.72 -22.12 7.48
CA ARG A 172 -13.03 -22.42 8.08
C ARG A 172 -14.03 -22.86 7.02
N ARG A 173 -14.17 -22.07 5.95
CA ARG A 173 -15.12 -22.36 4.86
C ARG A 173 -14.77 -23.65 4.10
N ALA A 174 -13.49 -24.00 4.01
CA ALA A 174 -13.07 -25.26 3.38
C ALA A 174 -13.47 -26.51 4.18
N GLN A 175 -13.74 -26.36 5.48
CA GLN A 175 -14.11 -27.45 6.38
C GLN A 175 -15.62 -27.58 6.61
N LEU A 176 -16.44 -26.67 6.06
CA LEU A 176 -17.89 -26.73 6.18
C LEU A 176 -18.46 -27.95 5.44
N SER A 177 -19.35 -28.70 6.09
CA SER A 177 -20.17 -29.74 5.46
C SER A 177 -21.23 -29.11 4.55
N GLU A 178 -21.78 -29.86 3.61
CA GLU A 178 -22.82 -29.35 2.70
C GLU A 178 -24.07 -28.87 3.46
N HIS A 179 -24.43 -29.57 4.55
CA HIS A 179 -25.55 -29.16 5.39
C HIS A 179 -25.29 -27.81 6.11
N GLU A 180 -24.06 -27.58 6.60
CA GLU A 180 -23.68 -26.29 7.22
C GLU A 180 -23.65 -25.17 6.20
N LYS A 181 -23.21 -25.42 4.98
CA LYS A 181 -23.26 -24.45 3.88
C LYS A 181 -24.70 -24.06 3.57
N GLU A 182 -25.61 -25.02 3.50
CA GLU A 182 -27.04 -24.76 3.26
C GLU A 182 -27.66 -23.92 4.38
N LEU A 183 -27.33 -24.19 5.63
CA LEU A 183 -27.76 -23.40 6.78
C LEU A 183 -27.21 -21.95 6.73
N GLU A 184 -25.95 -21.76 6.36
CA GLU A 184 -25.39 -20.44 6.16
C GLU A 184 -26.07 -19.68 5.01
N LEU A 185 -26.38 -20.34 3.90
CA LEU A 185 -27.13 -19.78 2.76
C LEU A 185 -28.52 -19.28 3.19
N LEU A 186 -29.27 -20.10 3.96
CA LEU A 186 -30.59 -19.74 4.48
C LEU A 186 -30.51 -18.55 5.45
N ARG A 187 -29.48 -18.47 6.27
CA ARG A 187 -29.26 -17.38 7.23
C ARG A 187 -29.08 -16.02 6.58
N TYR A 188 -28.50 -15.98 5.39
CA TYR A 188 -28.20 -14.74 4.68
C TYR A 188 -29.22 -14.37 3.58
N GLY A 189 -30.36 -15.03 3.52
CA GLY A 189 -31.48 -14.66 2.63
C GLY A 189 -31.40 -15.17 1.18
N GLY A 190 -30.64 -16.22 0.93
CA GLY A 190 -30.59 -16.91 -0.37
C GLY A 190 -29.45 -16.46 -1.30
N LEU A 191 -29.29 -17.18 -2.40
CA LEU A 191 -28.15 -17.12 -3.32
C LEU A 191 -27.89 -15.76 -3.99
N GLN A 192 -28.91 -14.91 -4.16
CA GLN A 192 -28.79 -13.69 -4.95
C GLN A 192 -28.17 -12.49 -4.22
N LEU A 193 -28.13 -12.50 -2.90
CA LEU A 193 -27.67 -11.35 -2.09
C LEU A 193 -26.36 -11.58 -1.34
N ILE A 194 -25.76 -12.75 -1.42
CA ILE A 194 -24.72 -13.20 -0.50
C ILE A 194 -23.33 -12.66 -0.87
N GLY A 195 -23.01 -12.54 -2.16
CA GLY A 195 -21.70 -12.04 -2.62
C GLY A 195 -20.51 -12.74 -1.95
N ASP A 196 -19.67 -11.98 -1.23
CA ASP A 196 -18.52 -12.47 -0.49
C ASP A 196 -18.85 -13.30 0.77
N ARG A 197 -20.12 -13.34 1.19
CA ARG A 197 -20.61 -14.20 2.29
C ARG A 197 -20.98 -15.61 1.87
N HIS A 198 -20.99 -15.90 0.56
CA HIS A 198 -21.26 -17.24 0.07
C HIS A 198 -20.27 -18.24 0.64
N PRO A 199 -20.67 -19.40 1.16
CA PRO A 199 -19.78 -20.38 1.78
C PRO A 199 -18.64 -20.86 0.87
N ASP A 200 -18.90 -20.92 -0.44
CA ASP A 200 -17.89 -21.32 -1.43
C ASP A 200 -17.00 -20.16 -1.90
N TYR A 201 -17.29 -18.91 -1.49
CA TYR A 201 -16.44 -17.79 -1.83
C TYR A 201 -15.09 -17.91 -1.12
N ARG A 202 -14.00 -17.73 -1.87
CA ARG A 202 -12.63 -17.74 -1.35
C ARG A 202 -12.03 -16.36 -1.48
N TYR A 203 -11.57 -15.84 -0.37
CA TYR A 203 -10.85 -14.57 -0.35
C TYR A 203 -9.47 -14.72 -0.95
N VAL A 204 -9.05 -13.71 -1.74
CA VAL A 204 -7.68 -13.58 -2.22
C VAL A 204 -6.79 -13.13 -1.07
N LEU A 205 -5.68 -13.82 -0.82
CA LEU A 205 -4.77 -13.56 0.29
C LEU A 205 -3.67 -12.55 -0.07
#